data_15e8b929c97ed4cb6da3a12c2f33e517
#
_entry.id   15e8b929c97ed4cb6da3a12c2f33e517
#
_cell.length_a   1.000
_cell.length_b   1.000
_cell.length_c   1.000
_cell.angle_alpha   90.00
_cell.angle_beta   90.00
_cell.angle_gamma   90.00
#
_symmetry.space_group_name_H-M   'P 1'
#
loop_
_entity.id
_entity.type
_entity.pdbx_description
1 polymer ?
#
loop_
_entity_poly.entity_id
_entity_poly.type
_entity_poly.pdbx_seq_one_letter_code
_entity_poly.pdbx_strand_id
1 'polypeptide(L)'
;NWKESLGQWEGEERKVLSSEEFLNTPIYGKYTPMTFEDLLKLLDEYPDAFVMIDSKQYSVRNYQRTLEDYAQYREISIKAGIEHTLKQIIPEIYNSAMYPGTALLYKFPAYIYSLWQEYTTEELNDIAEFCQTNKIMAVTIYRDYWSEEVQKIFDERDILVYIYTINDKEEARRYLANGAQGVCTDVLITDNLN
;
A
#
# COMPACT_ATOMS: atom_id res chain seq x y z
N ASN A 1 13.68 6.33 -0.48
CA ASN A 1 14.91 7.08 -0.18
C ASN A 1 14.94 8.34 -1.04
N TRP A 2 14.74 9.52 -0.42
CA TRP A 2 14.64 10.82 -1.09
C TRP A 2 15.88 11.13 -1.96
N LYS A 3 17.08 10.76 -1.52
CA LYS A 3 18.31 10.96 -2.27
C LYS A 3 18.31 10.19 -3.59
N GLU A 4 17.81 8.98 -3.61
CA GLU A 4 17.77 8.15 -4.82
C GLU A 4 16.70 8.62 -5.79
N SER A 5 15.52 8.95 -5.30
CA SER A 5 14.41 9.31 -6.16
C SER A 5 14.42 10.76 -6.64
N LEU A 6 14.90 11.70 -5.83
CA LEU A 6 14.93 13.13 -6.18
C LEU A 6 16.31 13.63 -6.63
N GLY A 7 17.39 12.88 -6.43
CA GLY A 7 18.73 13.04 -7.06
C GLY A 7 19.49 14.36 -6.84
N GLN A 8 18.85 15.39 -6.33
CA GLN A 8 19.37 16.76 -6.34
C GLN A 8 19.74 17.31 -4.94
N TRP A 9 19.59 16.49 -3.92
CA TRP A 9 19.68 16.94 -2.53
C TRP A 9 20.95 16.41 -1.85
N GLU A 10 22.06 16.40 -2.60
CA GLU A 10 23.38 16.10 -2.04
C GLU A 10 23.74 17.12 -0.95
N GLY A 11 23.91 16.63 0.27
CA GLY A 11 24.37 17.42 1.40
C GLY A 11 23.31 17.81 2.43
N GLU A 12 22.03 17.77 2.14
CA GLU A 12 20.95 18.06 3.08
C GLU A 12 20.23 16.77 3.55
N GLU A 13 20.86 16.03 4.44
CA GLU A 13 20.24 14.86 5.07
C GLU A 13 19.00 15.32 5.85
N ARG A 14 17.79 14.91 5.43
CA ARG A 14 16.49 15.14 6.09
C ARG A 14 15.79 16.48 5.80
N LYS A 15 16.10 17.19 4.74
CA LYS A 15 15.26 18.32 4.32
C LYS A 15 13.86 17.80 3.97
N VAL A 16 12.85 18.34 4.63
CA VAL A 16 11.45 18.17 4.22
C VAL A 16 11.17 19.22 3.15
N LEU A 17 10.82 18.76 1.95
CA LEU A 17 10.44 19.65 0.86
C LEU A 17 9.12 20.36 1.18
N SER A 18 8.98 21.62 0.77
CA SER A 18 7.65 22.21 0.63
C SER A 18 6.86 21.50 -0.47
N SER A 19 5.54 21.63 -0.46
CA SER A 19 4.69 21.07 -1.52
C SER A 19 5.09 21.58 -2.91
N GLU A 20 5.45 22.86 -3.01
CA GLU A 20 5.90 23.47 -4.26
C GLU A 20 7.24 22.89 -4.73
N GLU A 21 8.23 22.75 -3.84
CA GLU A 21 9.51 22.11 -4.17
C GLU A 21 9.31 20.67 -4.62
N PHE A 22 8.45 19.90 -3.92
CA PHE A 22 8.16 18.51 -4.28
C PHE A 22 7.54 18.41 -5.68
N LEU A 23 6.48 19.18 -5.94
CA LEU A 23 5.76 19.14 -7.22
C LEU A 23 6.63 19.60 -8.42
N ASN A 24 7.61 20.46 -8.17
CA ASN A 24 8.53 20.95 -9.20
C ASN A 24 9.79 20.07 -9.36
N THR A 25 9.96 19.02 -8.57
CA THR A 25 11.14 18.15 -8.62
C THR A 25 10.79 16.80 -9.23
N PRO A 26 11.16 16.53 -10.50
CA PRO A 26 10.87 15.24 -11.13
C PRO A 26 11.48 14.07 -10.36
N ILE A 27 10.69 13.04 -10.07
CA ILE A 27 11.16 11.80 -9.45
C ILE A 27 12.01 11.02 -10.47
N TYR A 28 13.22 10.67 -10.08
CA TYR A 28 14.26 10.09 -10.97
C TYR A 28 14.53 10.93 -12.23
N GLY A 29 14.29 12.23 -12.16
CA GLY A 29 14.43 13.13 -13.31
C GLY A 29 13.45 12.88 -14.47
N LYS A 30 12.43 12.05 -14.25
CA LYS A 30 11.53 11.56 -15.32
C LYS A 30 10.04 11.68 -14.97
N TYR A 31 9.65 11.33 -13.75
CA TYR A 31 8.25 11.24 -13.40
C TYR A 31 7.78 12.51 -12.69
N THR A 32 6.62 13.00 -13.07
CA THR A 32 5.99 14.18 -12.44
C THR A 32 5.36 13.78 -11.11
N PRO A 33 5.77 14.38 -9.99
CA PRO A 33 5.05 14.25 -8.74
C PRO A 33 3.61 14.76 -8.87
N MET A 34 2.69 14.20 -8.13
CA MET A 34 1.29 14.60 -8.16
C MET A 34 0.75 14.80 -6.75
N THR A 35 -0.25 15.67 -6.63
CA THR A 35 -1.05 15.79 -5.42
C THR A 35 -2.05 14.63 -5.34
N PHE A 36 -2.67 14.47 -4.17
CA PHE A 36 -3.76 13.49 -4.05
C PHE A 36 -4.96 13.86 -4.94
N GLU A 37 -5.24 15.15 -5.13
CA GLU A 37 -6.29 15.60 -6.05
C GLU A 37 -5.97 15.23 -7.50
N ASP A 38 -4.71 15.36 -7.93
CA ASP A 38 -4.29 14.93 -9.27
C ASP A 38 -4.42 13.43 -9.46
N LEU A 39 -4.08 12.64 -8.42
CA LEU A 39 -4.30 11.19 -8.42
C LEU A 39 -5.80 10.85 -8.59
N LEU A 40 -6.68 11.51 -7.86
CA LEU A 40 -8.12 11.26 -7.97
C LEU A 40 -8.66 11.64 -9.36
N LYS A 41 -8.19 12.74 -9.96
CA LYS A 41 -8.54 13.11 -11.35
C LYS A 41 -8.07 12.05 -12.34
N LEU A 42 -6.87 11.51 -12.13
CA LEU A 42 -6.36 10.42 -12.97
C LEU A 42 -7.23 9.17 -12.82
N LEU A 43 -7.63 8.81 -11.61
CA LEU A 43 -8.52 7.67 -11.36
C LEU A 43 -9.91 7.86 -11.97
N ASP A 44 -10.41 9.09 -12.06
CA ASP A 44 -11.66 9.41 -12.74
C ASP A 44 -11.59 9.12 -14.26
N GLU A 45 -10.42 9.32 -14.86
CA GLU A 45 -10.15 9.00 -16.26
C GLU A 45 -9.95 7.48 -16.50
N TYR A 46 -9.53 6.73 -15.46
CA TYR A 46 -9.22 5.30 -15.54
C TYR A 46 -10.05 4.50 -14.52
N PRO A 47 -11.34 4.26 -14.77
CA PRO A 47 -12.25 3.65 -13.78
C PRO A 47 -11.97 2.19 -13.44
N ASP A 48 -11.11 1.52 -14.19
CA ASP A 48 -10.62 0.15 -13.97
C ASP A 48 -9.29 0.09 -13.20
N ALA A 49 -8.67 1.23 -12.94
CA ALA A 49 -7.45 1.31 -12.13
C ALA A 49 -7.76 1.35 -10.64
N PHE A 50 -6.93 0.69 -9.83
CA PHE A 50 -6.99 0.74 -8.37
C PHE A 50 -5.62 1.16 -7.82
N VAL A 51 -5.65 1.89 -6.71
CA VAL A 51 -4.44 2.35 -6.04
C VAL A 51 -4.45 1.88 -4.59
N MET A 52 -3.44 1.12 -4.21
CA MET A 52 -3.12 0.84 -2.83
C MET A 52 -2.35 2.02 -2.25
N ILE A 53 -2.84 2.58 -1.14
CA ILE A 53 -2.20 3.70 -0.48
C ILE A 53 -1.44 3.22 0.74
N ASP A 54 -0.12 3.33 0.64
CA ASP A 54 0.84 3.14 1.73
C ASP A 54 1.11 4.49 2.40
N SER A 55 0.40 4.80 3.49
CA SER A 55 0.61 6.03 4.24
C SER A 55 1.90 5.96 5.06
N LYS A 56 2.89 6.77 4.69
CA LYS A 56 4.19 6.85 5.40
C LYS A 56 4.14 7.60 6.74
N GLN A 57 2.97 8.13 7.13
CA GLN A 57 2.75 8.75 8.44
C GLN A 57 2.64 7.73 9.58
N TYR A 58 2.79 6.44 9.23
CA TYR A 58 2.64 5.36 10.16
C TYR A 58 3.67 5.40 11.30
N SER A 59 3.19 5.35 12.52
CA SER A 59 3.85 4.72 13.64
C SER A 59 2.80 3.99 14.47
N VAL A 60 3.14 2.84 15.05
CA VAL A 60 2.26 2.08 15.97
C VAL A 60 1.65 2.97 17.06
N ARG A 61 2.35 4.07 17.37
CA ARG A 61 1.93 5.04 18.38
C ARG A 61 1.10 6.20 17.83
N ASN A 62 0.97 6.35 16.51
CA ASN A 62 0.33 7.52 15.90
C ASN A 62 -0.53 7.19 14.67
N TYR A 63 -1.37 6.14 14.78
CA TYR A 63 -2.38 5.82 13.76
C TYR A 63 -3.37 6.97 13.53
N GLN A 64 -3.48 7.90 14.47
CA GLN A 64 -4.34 9.07 14.37
C GLN A 64 -3.98 9.95 13.17
N ARG A 65 -2.68 10.12 12.86
CA ARG A 65 -2.26 10.85 11.66
C ARG A 65 -2.71 10.18 10.37
N THR A 66 -2.66 8.86 10.32
CA THR A 66 -3.19 8.13 9.16
C THR A 66 -4.70 8.37 9.00
N LEU A 67 -5.46 8.42 10.09
CA LEU A 67 -6.89 8.75 10.04
C LEU A 67 -7.12 10.20 9.57
N GLU A 68 -6.27 11.13 10.00
CA GLU A 68 -6.29 12.52 9.52
C GLU A 68 -6.02 12.61 8.02
N ASP A 69 -5.05 11.83 7.50
CA ASP A 69 -4.76 11.75 6.06
C ASP A 69 -5.99 11.24 5.29
N TYR A 70 -6.61 10.15 5.73
CA TYR A 70 -7.81 9.61 5.07
C TYR A 70 -9.02 10.56 5.16
N ALA A 71 -9.16 11.30 6.26
CA ALA A 71 -10.17 12.35 6.37
C ALA A 71 -9.93 13.48 5.35
N GLN A 72 -8.67 13.90 5.18
CA GLN A 72 -8.29 14.87 4.16
C GLN A 72 -8.52 14.35 2.74
N TYR A 73 -8.21 13.08 2.46
CA TYR A 73 -8.46 12.46 1.16
C TYR A 73 -9.94 12.53 0.78
N ARG A 74 -10.82 12.24 1.74
CA ARG A 74 -12.25 12.38 1.54
C ARG A 74 -12.67 13.85 1.31
N GLU A 75 -12.17 14.77 2.12
CA GLU A 75 -12.46 16.19 1.96
C GLU A 75 -12.03 16.73 0.59
N ILE A 76 -10.84 16.37 0.12
CA ILE A 76 -10.32 16.72 -1.19
C ILE A 76 -11.24 16.19 -2.29
N SER A 77 -11.64 14.92 -2.22
CA SER A 77 -12.50 14.28 -3.21
C SER A 77 -13.89 14.92 -3.30
N ILE A 78 -14.47 15.31 -2.17
CA ILE A 78 -15.75 16.02 -2.11
C ILE A 78 -15.62 17.41 -2.72
N LYS A 79 -14.60 18.17 -2.35
CA LYS A 79 -14.34 19.52 -2.89
C LYS A 79 -14.11 19.52 -4.40
N ALA A 80 -13.45 18.49 -4.91
CA ALA A 80 -13.21 18.32 -6.34
C ALA A 80 -14.42 17.75 -7.10
N GLY A 81 -15.47 17.30 -6.41
CA GLY A 81 -16.67 16.72 -7.04
C GLY A 81 -16.49 15.30 -7.56
N ILE A 82 -15.45 14.59 -7.11
CA ILE A 82 -15.03 13.26 -7.57
C ILE A 82 -14.95 12.24 -6.42
N GLU A 83 -15.79 12.35 -5.40
CA GLU A 83 -15.80 11.42 -4.25
C GLU A 83 -15.97 9.96 -4.68
N HIS A 84 -16.59 9.71 -5.82
CA HIS A 84 -16.78 8.36 -6.36
C HIS A 84 -15.46 7.63 -6.66
N THR A 85 -14.37 8.36 -6.93
CA THR A 85 -13.04 7.78 -7.19
C THR A 85 -12.41 7.13 -5.95
N LEU A 86 -12.89 7.44 -4.76
CA LEU A 86 -12.47 6.74 -3.54
C LEU A 86 -12.81 5.24 -3.57
N LYS A 87 -13.70 4.80 -4.47
CA LYS A 87 -13.96 3.37 -4.72
C LYS A 87 -12.80 2.65 -5.40
N GLN A 88 -11.80 3.38 -5.87
CA GLN A 88 -10.59 2.85 -6.48
C GLN A 88 -9.40 2.89 -5.52
N ILE A 89 -9.61 3.39 -4.30
CA ILE A 89 -8.59 3.45 -3.26
C ILE A 89 -8.69 2.21 -2.37
N ILE A 90 -7.55 1.57 -2.15
CA ILE A 90 -7.38 0.42 -1.25
C ILE A 90 -6.42 0.85 -0.13
N PRO A 91 -6.93 1.12 1.08
CA PRO A 91 -6.09 1.45 2.20
C PRO A 91 -5.19 0.29 2.61
N GLU A 92 -3.91 0.56 2.81
CA GLU A 92 -3.00 -0.34 3.51
C GLU A 92 -3.03 -0.03 5.01
N ILE A 93 -3.24 -1.05 5.84
CA ILE A 93 -3.23 -0.93 7.29
C ILE A 93 -2.10 -1.78 7.88
N TYR A 94 -1.50 -1.29 8.94
CA TYR A 94 -0.32 -1.88 9.57
C TYR A 94 -0.60 -2.45 10.96
N ASN A 95 -1.79 -2.25 11.45
CA ASN A 95 -2.32 -2.85 12.67
C ASN A 95 -3.85 -2.81 12.69
N SER A 96 -4.45 -3.66 13.51
CA SER A 96 -5.90 -3.79 13.63
C SER A 96 -6.60 -2.52 14.12
N ALA A 97 -5.92 -1.67 14.90
CA ALA A 97 -6.50 -0.44 15.44
C ALA A 97 -6.75 0.64 14.37
N MET A 98 -6.09 0.56 13.22
CA MET A 98 -6.31 1.51 12.12
C MET A 98 -7.65 1.27 11.40
N TYR A 99 -8.10 0.02 11.33
CA TYR A 99 -9.26 -0.36 10.53
C TYR A 99 -10.57 0.32 10.94
N PRO A 100 -10.99 0.31 12.22
CA PRO A 100 -12.30 0.89 12.59
C PRO A 100 -12.41 2.36 12.23
N GLY A 101 -11.36 3.14 12.46
CA GLY A 101 -11.35 4.56 12.15
C GLY A 101 -11.40 4.82 10.64
N THR A 102 -10.60 4.10 9.86
CA THR A 102 -10.57 4.23 8.41
C THR A 102 -11.92 3.84 7.79
N ALA A 103 -12.52 2.75 8.28
CA ALA A 103 -13.81 2.26 7.79
C ALA A 103 -14.99 3.20 8.10
N LEU A 104 -14.89 4.01 9.16
CA LEU A 104 -15.88 5.04 9.47
C LEU A 104 -15.82 6.25 8.55
N LEU A 105 -14.63 6.56 8.00
CA LEU A 105 -14.44 7.72 7.14
C LEU A 105 -15.05 7.52 5.75
N TYR A 106 -14.88 6.33 5.20
CA TYR A 106 -15.43 5.97 3.89
C TYR A 106 -15.53 4.45 3.76
N LYS A 107 -16.51 3.98 3.00
CA LYS A 107 -16.65 2.55 2.69
C LYS A 107 -15.74 2.20 1.50
N PHE A 108 -14.46 2.01 1.78
CA PHE A 108 -13.51 1.56 0.77
C PHE A 108 -13.86 0.17 0.23
N PRO A 109 -13.52 -0.15 -1.04
CA PRO A 109 -13.90 -1.42 -1.65
C PRO A 109 -13.18 -2.63 -1.03
N ALA A 110 -11.96 -2.42 -0.59
CA ALA A 110 -11.09 -3.44 0.01
C ALA A 110 -10.08 -2.79 0.95
N TYR A 111 -9.38 -3.61 1.71
CA TYR A 111 -8.25 -3.27 2.56
C TYR A 111 -7.16 -4.30 2.36
N ILE A 112 -5.91 -3.89 2.57
CA ILE A 112 -4.75 -4.76 2.62
C ILE A 112 -4.09 -4.59 3.99
N TYR A 113 -3.73 -5.71 4.64
CA TYR A 113 -2.97 -5.68 5.88
C TYR A 113 -1.50 -5.91 5.60
N SER A 114 -0.63 -4.99 6.05
CA SER A 114 0.82 -5.07 5.81
C SER A 114 1.54 -5.79 6.93
N LEU A 115 2.23 -6.86 6.59
CA LEU A 115 3.14 -7.62 7.46
C LEU A 115 4.57 -7.13 7.21
N TRP A 116 4.95 -6.04 7.86
CA TRP A 116 6.17 -5.30 7.59
C TRP A 116 7.35 -5.66 8.51
N GLN A 117 7.11 -6.51 9.50
CA GLN A 117 8.10 -7.02 10.46
C GLN A 117 7.97 -8.53 10.63
N GLU A 118 8.85 -9.13 11.38
CA GLU A 118 8.71 -10.52 11.80
C GLU A 118 7.58 -10.65 12.85
N TYR A 119 6.76 -11.69 12.69
CA TYR A 119 5.65 -12.02 13.57
C TYR A 119 5.76 -13.47 14.02
N THR A 120 5.36 -13.74 15.25
CA THR A 120 5.20 -15.12 15.73
C THR A 120 4.00 -15.80 15.05
N THR A 121 3.97 -17.13 15.07
CA THR A 121 2.83 -17.90 14.54
C THR A 121 1.51 -17.52 15.23
N GLU A 122 1.52 -17.21 16.53
CA GLU A 122 0.34 -16.75 17.26
C GLU A 122 -0.17 -15.41 16.73
N GLU A 123 0.73 -14.43 16.60
CA GLU A 123 0.38 -13.10 16.03
C GLU A 123 -0.14 -13.20 14.59
N LEU A 124 0.45 -14.07 13.76
CA LEU A 124 -0.02 -14.30 12.40
C LEU A 124 -1.44 -14.91 12.37
N ASN A 125 -1.75 -15.85 13.27
CA ASN A 125 -3.10 -16.38 13.39
C ASN A 125 -4.11 -15.33 13.87
N ASP A 126 -3.75 -14.48 14.83
CA ASP A 126 -4.59 -13.37 15.31
C ASP A 126 -4.86 -12.36 14.19
N ILE A 127 -3.83 -12.02 13.40
CA ILE A 127 -3.97 -11.14 12.24
C ILE A 127 -4.87 -11.77 11.17
N ALA A 128 -4.70 -13.06 10.89
CA ALA A 128 -5.50 -13.76 9.89
C ALA A 128 -6.98 -13.87 10.33
N GLU A 129 -7.26 -14.12 11.62
CA GLU A 129 -8.61 -14.09 12.17
C GLU A 129 -9.22 -12.69 12.10
N PHE A 130 -8.44 -11.65 12.43
CA PHE A 130 -8.86 -10.27 12.29
C PHE A 130 -9.21 -9.94 10.83
N CYS A 131 -8.37 -10.31 9.88
CA CYS A 131 -8.60 -10.10 8.46
C CYS A 131 -9.88 -10.81 7.99
N GLN A 132 -10.07 -12.08 8.35
CA GLN A 132 -11.25 -12.85 8.01
C GLN A 132 -12.53 -12.21 8.57
N THR A 133 -12.51 -11.84 9.86
CA THR A 133 -13.66 -11.21 10.56
C THR A 133 -14.07 -9.89 9.91
N ASN A 134 -13.11 -9.09 9.48
CA ASN A 134 -13.34 -7.76 8.91
C ASN A 134 -13.36 -7.76 7.36
N LYS A 135 -13.32 -8.93 6.73
CA LYS A 135 -13.32 -9.10 5.27
C LYS A 135 -12.17 -8.37 4.57
N ILE A 136 -11.01 -8.34 5.23
CA ILE A 136 -9.76 -7.89 4.63
C ILE A 136 -9.23 -9.06 3.82
N MET A 137 -9.29 -8.94 2.50
CA MET A 137 -9.09 -10.07 1.60
C MET A 137 -7.61 -10.33 1.27
N ALA A 138 -6.70 -9.45 1.67
CA ALA A 138 -5.30 -9.58 1.29
C ALA A 138 -4.35 -9.09 2.37
N VAL A 139 -3.17 -9.69 2.38
CA VAL A 139 -2.01 -9.22 3.14
C VAL A 139 -0.84 -8.97 2.20
N THR A 140 0.01 -7.99 2.55
CA THR A 140 1.36 -7.87 1.97
C THR A 140 2.37 -8.35 2.97
N ILE A 141 3.40 -9.08 2.55
CA ILE A 141 4.46 -9.57 3.43
C ILE A 141 5.85 -9.26 2.86
N TYR A 142 6.76 -8.81 3.71
CA TYR A 142 8.14 -8.65 3.31
C TYR A 142 8.77 -10.01 3.00
N ARG A 143 9.48 -10.11 1.88
CA ARG A 143 9.99 -11.39 1.34
C ARG A 143 10.79 -12.24 2.33
N ASP A 144 11.56 -11.60 3.23
CA ASP A 144 12.40 -12.31 4.20
C ASP A 144 11.59 -12.94 5.36
N TYR A 145 10.32 -12.56 5.51
CA TYR A 145 9.40 -13.09 6.53
C TYR A 145 8.37 -14.07 5.96
N TRP A 146 8.37 -14.25 4.63
CA TRP A 146 7.50 -15.20 3.99
C TRP A 146 8.06 -16.64 4.11
N SER A 147 7.18 -17.60 4.37
CA SER A 147 7.43 -19.03 4.26
C SER A 147 6.15 -19.75 3.84
N GLU A 148 6.27 -21.02 3.46
CA GLU A 148 5.10 -21.85 3.11
C GLU A 148 4.17 -22.03 4.32
N GLU A 149 4.70 -22.07 5.55
CA GLU A 149 3.91 -22.11 6.78
C GLU A 149 3.11 -20.83 6.98
N VAL A 150 3.73 -19.68 6.73
CA VAL A 150 3.05 -18.36 6.78
C VAL A 150 1.99 -18.30 5.69
N GLN A 151 2.30 -18.67 4.46
CA GLN A 151 1.35 -18.74 3.35
C GLN A 151 0.11 -19.55 3.75
N LYS A 152 0.29 -20.73 4.31
CA LYS A 152 -0.78 -21.64 4.71
C LYS A 152 -1.73 -21.03 5.75
N ILE A 153 -1.24 -20.24 6.71
CA ILE A 153 -2.08 -19.55 7.71
C ILE A 153 -3.15 -18.69 7.06
N PHE A 154 -2.78 -17.98 5.99
CA PHE A 154 -3.67 -17.08 5.25
C PHE A 154 -4.54 -17.84 4.24
N ASP A 155 -3.99 -18.83 3.55
CA ASP A 155 -4.73 -19.69 2.61
C ASP A 155 -5.88 -20.42 3.28
N GLU A 156 -5.71 -20.92 4.49
CA GLU A 156 -6.76 -21.60 5.28
C GLU A 156 -7.97 -20.68 5.60
N ARG A 157 -7.82 -19.38 5.38
CA ARG A 157 -8.86 -18.35 5.62
C ARG A 157 -9.26 -17.58 4.37
N ASP A 158 -8.87 -18.08 3.19
CA ASP A 158 -9.13 -17.44 1.89
C ASP A 158 -8.58 -16.00 1.81
N ILE A 159 -7.43 -15.73 2.45
CA ILE A 159 -6.75 -14.43 2.43
C ILE A 159 -5.59 -14.47 1.44
N LEU A 160 -5.61 -13.56 0.48
CA LEU A 160 -4.59 -13.46 -0.57
C LEU A 160 -3.26 -12.94 0.01
N VAL A 161 -2.14 -13.50 -0.43
CA VAL A 161 -0.80 -13.09 0.02
C VAL A 161 -0.03 -12.49 -1.15
N TYR A 162 0.43 -11.25 -0.98
CA TYR A 162 1.31 -10.54 -1.91
C TYR A 162 2.68 -10.32 -1.26
N ILE A 163 3.75 -10.60 -1.99
CA ILE A 163 5.12 -10.51 -1.45
C ILE A 163 5.82 -9.26 -2.00
N TYR A 164 6.48 -8.48 -1.16
CA TYR A 164 7.19 -7.26 -1.53
C TYR A 164 8.63 -7.21 -0.98
N THR A 165 9.58 -6.53 -1.62
CA THR A 165 9.55 -6.03 -3.00
C THR A 165 10.33 -7.01 -3.85
N ILE A 166 9.75 -7.50 -4.92
CA ILE A 166 10.34 -8.51 -5.79
C ILE A 166 10.58 -7.91 -7.17
N ASN A 167 11.83 -7.72 -7.52
CA ASN A 167 12.26 -7.12 -8.79
C ASN A 167 12.94 -8.12 -9.73
N ASP A 168 13.21 -9.33 -9.26
CA ASP A 168 13.74 -10.43 -10.06
C ASP A 168 12.61 -11.33 -10.57
N LYS A 169 12.65 -11.66 -11.86
CA LYS A 169 11.63 -12.44 -12.54
C LYS A 169 11.56 -13.89 -12.05
N GLU A 170 12.71 -14.51 -11.82
CA GLU A 170 12.76 -15.92 -11.39
C GLU A 170 12.35 -16.04 -9.91
N GLU A 171 12.72 -15.02 -9.12
CA GLU A 171 12.24 -14.92 -7.74
C GLU A 171 10.72 -14.78 -7.69
N ALA A 172 10.14 -13.90 -8.52
CA ALA A 172 8.69 -13.73 -8.63
C ALA A 172 7.98 -15.05 -9.00
N ARG A 173 8.49 -15.75 -10.01
CA ARG A 173 7.96 -17.06 -10.43
C ARG A 173 8.01 -18.09 -9.32
N ARG A 174 9.09 -18.11 -8.54
CA ARG A 174 9.23 -19.03 -7.42
C ARG A 174 8.15 -18.80 -6.36
N TYR A 175 7.89 -17.54 -5.98
CA TYR A 175 6.84 -17.22 -5.01
C TYR A 175 5.44 -17.58 -5.53
N LEU A 176 5.14 -17.26 -6.78
CA LEU A 176 3.87 -17.61 -7.42
C LEU A 176 3.67 -19.13 -7.48
N ALA A 177 4.72 -19.89 -7.80
CA ALA A 177 4.67 -21.35 -7.84
C ALA A 177 4.46 -21.97 -6.44
N ASN A 178 4.84 -21.28 -5.38
CA ASN A 178 4.68 -21.71 -3.98
C ASN A 178 3.43 -21.13 -3.29
N GLY A 179 2.47 -20.61 -4.06
CA GLY A 179 1.14 -20.26 -3.57
C GLY A 179 0.89 -18.78 -3.35
N ALA A 180 1.89 -17.88 -3.45
CA ALA A 180 1.64 -16.44 -3.40
C ALA A 180 0.71 -16.03 -4.55
N GLN A 181 -0.27 -15.19 -4.26
CA GLN A 181 -1.21 -14.71 -5.29
C GLN A 181 -0.64 -13.59 -6.14
N GLY A 182 0.42 -12.94 -5.69
CA GLY A 182 1.10 -11.91 -6.46
C GLY A 182 2.38 -11.43 -5.80
N VAL A 183 3.08 -10.56 -6.51
CA VAL A 183 4.25 -9.84 -6.01
C VAL A 183 4.08 -8.34 -6.22
N CYS A 184 4.54 -7.56 -5.24
CA CYS A 184 4.70 -6.12 -5.40
C CYS A 184 6.12 -5.87 -5.94
N THR A 185 6.21 -5.14 -7.03
CA THR A 185 7.45 -4.91 -7.77
C THR A 185 7.55 -3.48 -8.26
N ASP A 186 8.77 -2.97 -8.42
CA ASP A 186 9.02 -1.65 -9.01
C ASP A 186 9.18 -1.71 -10.53
N VAL A 187 9.44 -2.89 -11.12
CA VAL A 187 9.97 -3.00 -12.49
C VAL A 187 9.35 -4.13 -13.33
N LEU A 188 8.71 -5.13 -12.72
CA LEU A 188 8.14 -6.25 -13.46
C LEU A 188 6.76 -5.88 -14.01
N ILE A 189 6.46 -6.36 -15.20
CA ILE A 189 5.13 -6.29 -15.81
C ILE A 189 4.61 -7.71 -16.05
N THR A 190 3.30 -7.88 -16.10
CA THR A 190 2.63 -9.19 -16.26
C THR A 190 3.14 -9.99 -17.45
N ASP A 191 3.44 -9.33 -18.57
CA ASP A 191 3.97 -9.97 -19.78
C ASP A 191 5.35 -10.59 -19.57
N ASN A 192 6.08 -10.15 -18.55
CA ASN A 192 7.40 -10.67 -18.21
C ASN A 192 7.33 -11.90 -17.29
N LEU A 193 6.17 -12.21 -16.71
CA LEU A 193 5.99 -13.33 -15.77
C LEU A 193 5.47 -14.62 -16.44
N ASN A 194 4.99 -14.51 -17.67
CA ASN A 194 4.57 -15.63 -18.52
C ASN A 194 5.76 -16.33 -19.16
#